data_cc8729d45f0510be26e312bebfe012e2
#
_entry.id   cc8729d45f0510be26e312bebfe012e2
#
_cell.length_a   1.000
_cell.length_b   1.000
_cell.length_c   1.000
_cell.angle_alpha   90.00
_cell.angle_beta   90.00
_cell.angle_gamma   90.00
#
_symmetry.space_group_name_H-M   'P 1'
#
loop_
_entity.id
_entity.type
_entity.pdbx_description
1 polymer ?
#
loop_
_entity_poly.entity_id
_entity_poly.type
_entity_poly.pdbx_seq_one_letter_code
_entity_poly.pdbx_strand_id
1 'polypeptide(L)'
;MKITVSIMLLTVFTQLSVAQTNSDKRKSIYLEIAGSGGVGSVNYETHFHKKTNKELTWRAGLSLAPIDKNNGTGIVFPLMINSLIGKNSHKLELGLGQGITITTKGSFFAMTTAAIGYRYQSENKKWFYRVTYTPLISYLVDFQIQQWGGLSIGYTLNNNVK
;
A
#
# COMPACT_ATOMS: atom_id res chain seq x y z
N MET A 1 0.57 0.14 33.37
CA MET A 1 0.21 0.73 32.06
C MET A 1 0.92 0.06 30.86
N LYS A 2 2.20 -0.37 30.96
CA LYS A 2 2.92 -1.04 29.85
C LYS A 2 2.42 -2.46 29.54
N ILE A 3 1.98 -3.22 30.54
CA ILE A 3 1.50 -4.61 30.39
C ILE A 3 0.13 -4.67 29.70
N THR A 4 -0.77 -3.73 30.03
CA THR A 4 -2.12 -3.66 29.42
C THR A 4 -2.09 -3.35 27.93
N VAL A 5 -1.16 -2.49 27.49
CA VAL A 5 -0.98 -2.16 26.06
C VAL A 5 -0.43 -3.37 25.29
N SER A 6 0.51 -4.15 25.89
CA SER A 6 1.05 -5.37 25.28
C SER A 6 -0.01 -6.46 25.10
N ILE A 7 -0.88 -6.65 26.09
CA ILE A 7 -1.97 -7.65 26.03
C ILE A 7 -3.01 -7.22 24.97
N MET A 8 -3.33 -5.94 24.88
CA MET A 8 -4.25 -5.42 23.89
C MET A 8 -3.70 -5.55 22.46
N LEU A 9 -2.39 -5.37 22.27
CA LEU A 9 -1.73 -5.60 20.97
C LEU A 9 -1.74 -7.08 20.59
N LEU A 10 -1.54 -7.98 21.55
CA LEU A 10 -1.52 -9.45 21.32
C LEU A 10 -2.92 -9.96 20.95
N THR A 11 -3.98 -9.44 21.56
CA THR A 11 -5.37 -9.82 21.23
C THR A 11 -5.82 -9.36 19.86
N VAL A 12 -5.32 -8.22 19.37
CA VAL A 12 -5.58 -7.75 18.01
C VAL A 12 -4.90 -8.67 16.98
N PHE A 13 -3.68 -9.16 17.25
CA PHE A 13 -2.98 -10.09 16.36
C PHE A 13 -3.66 -11.46 16.27
N THR A 14 -4.24 -11.97 17.34
CA THR A 14 -4.95 -13.27 17.34
C THR A 14 -6.27 -13.22 16.57
N GLN A 15 -6.95 -12.08 16.53
CA GLN A 15 -8.20 -11.90 15.75
C GLN A 15 -7.94 -11.86 14.23
N LEU A 16 -6.74 -11.46 13.80
CA LEU A 16 -6.37 -11.46 12.38
C LEU A 16 -6.14 -12.87 11.81
N SER A 17 -5.89 -13.86 12.65
CA SER A 17 -5.63 -15.24 12.23
C SER A 17 -6.89 -16.04 11.88
N VAL A 18 -8.07 -15.63 12.34
CA VAL A 18 -9.34 -16.36 12.14
C VAL A 18 -10.04 -15.99 10.82
N ALA A 19 -9.63 -14.93 10.14
CA ALA A 19 -10.23 -14.49 8.89
C ALA A 19 -9.69 -15.22 7.64
N GLN A 20 -9.10 -16.40 7.76
CA GLN A 20 -8.68 -17.24 6.64
C GLN A 20 -9.84 -18.09 6.12
N THR A 21 -10.91 -17.46 5.67
CA THR A 21 -11.81 -18.11 4.72
C THR A 21 -11.09 -18.22 3.38
N ASN A 22 -11.14 -19.41 2.77
CA ASN A 22 -10.64 -19.73 1.43
C ASN A 22 -11.33 -18.86 0.36
N SER A 23 -11.01 -17.59 0.33
CA SER A 23 -11.31 -16.70 -0.76
C SER A 23 -10.17 -16.84 -1.77
N ASP A 24 -10.46 -17.09 -3.04
CA ASP A 24 -9.51 -17.02 -4.16
C ASP A 24 -8.78 -15.66 -4.11
N LYS A 25 -7.65 -15.65 -3.39
CA LYS A 25 -6.92 -14.41 -3.11
C LYS A 25 -6.18 -14.01 -4.38
N ARG A 26 -6.75 -13.05 -5.10
CA ARG A 26 -6.05 -12.42 -6.21
C ARG A 26 -4.77 -11.78 -5.69
N LYS A 27 -3.64 -12.12 -6.30
CA LYS A 27 -2.31 -11.60 -5.98
C LYS A 27 -1.79 -10.83 -7.17
N SER A 28 -1.12 -9.71 -6.93
CA SER A 28 -0.59 -8.86 -7.99
C SER A 28 0.78 -8.32 -7.61
N ILE A 29 1.61 -8.10 -8.62
CA ILE A 29 2.87 -7.36 -8.51
C ILE A 29 2.76 -6.16 -9.44
N TYR A 30 3.26 -5.01 -9.01
CA TYR A 30 3.24 -3.81 -9.83
C TYR A 30 4.41 -2.87 -9.55
N LEU A 31 4.74 -2.10 -10.57
CA LEU A 31 5.66 -0.99 -10.50
C LEU A 31 4.86 0.30 -10.32
N GLU A 32 5.30 1.16 -9.43
CA GLU A 32 4.76 2.50 -9.22
C GLU A 32 5.87 3.52 -9.41
N ILE A 33 5.63 4.51 -10.25
CA ILE A 33 6.49 5.68 -10.41
C ILE A 33 5.85 6.80 -9.61
N ALA A 34 6.61 7.44 -8.74
CA ALA A 34 6.15 8.36 -7.72
C ALA A 34 5.15 7.66 -6.76
N GLY A 35 4.27 8.37 -6.08
CA GLY A 35 3.28 7.78 -5.19
C GLY A 35 3.80 7.48 -3.79
N SER A 36 3.24 6.46 -3.13
CA SER A 36 3.46 6.18 -1.71
C SER A 36 4.87 5.70 -1.35
N GLY A 37 5.62 5.20 -2.32
CA GLY A 37 7.01 4.79 -2.14
C GLY A 37 8.03 5.88 -2.45
N GLY A 38 7.60 7.09 -2.86
CA GLY A 38 8.49 8.15 -3.34
C GLY A 38 8.76 8.02 -4.84
N VAL A 39 10.03 8.02 -5.27
CA VAL A 39 10.39 8.12 -6.70
C VAL A 39 9.93 6.91 -7.51
N GLY A 40 10.15 5.70 -7.01
CA GLY A 40 9.72 4.48 -7.69
C GLY A 40 9.73 3.29 -6.76
N SER A 41 8.72 2.42 -6.85
CA SER A 41 8.57 1.26 -5.99
C SER A 41 8.12 0.02 -6.73
N VAL A 42 8.55 -1.15 -6.22
CA VAL A 42 8.00 -2.45 -6.56
C VAL A 42 7.05 -2.85 -5.44
N ASN A 43 5.84 -3.24 -5.77
CA ASN A 43 4.79 -3.51 -4.80
C ASN A 43 4.18 -4.89 -5.04
N TYR A 44 3.89 -5.57 -3.95
CA TYR A 44 3.06 -6.77 -3.91
C TYR A 44 1.72 -6.44 -3.26
N GLU A 45 0.63 -6.87 -3.87
CA GLU A 45 -0.72 -6.66 -3.39
C GLU A 45 -1.50 -7.98 -3.34
N THR A 46 -2.31 -8.16 -2.31
CA THR A 46 -3.26 -9.27 -2.24
C THR A 46 -4.63 -8.80 -1.76
N HIS A 47 -5.67 -9.39 -2.34
CA HIS A 47 -7.05 -9.18 -1.96
C HIS A 47 -7.38 -10.10 -0.79
N PHE A 48 -8.00 -9.58 0.25
CA PHE A 48 -8.40 -10.38 1.43
C PHE A 48 -9.91 -10.37 1.67
N HIS A 49 -10.65 -9.46 1.02
CA HIS A 49 -12.11 -9.43 1.08
C HIS A 49 -12.65 -8.93 -0.25
N LYS A 50 -13.67 -9.62 -0.80
CA LYS A 50 -14.33 -9.26 -2.05
C LYS A 50 -15.83 -9.34 -1.87
N LYS A 51 -16.54 -8.25 -2.17
CA LYS A 51 -18.00 -8.17 -2.39
C LYS A 51 -18.25 -7.67 -3.80
N THR A 52 -19.49 -7.74 -4.27
CA THR A 52 -19.88 -7.41 -5.65
C THR A 52 -19.26 -6.11 -6.20
N ASN A 53 -19.21 -5.04 -5.42
CA ASN A 53 -18.72 -3.72 -5.86
C ASN A 53 -17.58 -3.16 -4.99
N LYS A 54 -17.06 -3.94 -4.05
CA LYS A 54 -16.02 -3.50 -3.11
C LYS A 54 -15.04 -4.62 -2.85
N GLU A 55 -13.76 -4.34 -3.04
CA GLU A 55 -12.67 -5.25 -2.72
C GLU A 55 -11.74 -4.56 -1.73
N LEU A 56 -11.27 -5.29 -0.73
CA LEU A 56 -10.23 -4.83 0.19
C LEU A 56 -8.93 -5.53 -0.13
N THR A 57 -7.87 -4.75 -0.22
CA THR A 57 -6.51 -5.23 -0.48
C THR A 57 -5.55 -4.70 0.56
N TRP A 58 -4.51 -5.44 0.82
CA TRP A 58 -3.32 -4.89 1.45
C TRP A 58 -2.14 -4.97 0.48
N ARG A 59 -1.24 -4.03 0.58
CA ARG A 59 -0.01 -3.99 -0.21
C ARG A 59 1.21 -3.73 0.65
N ALA A 60 2.32 -4.31 0.23
CA ALA A 60 3.65 -4.04 0.74
C ALA A 60 4.58 -3.78 -0.44
N GLY A 61 5.48 -2.84 -0.31
CA GLY A 61 6.41 -2.46 -1.37
C GLY A 61 7.82 -2.24 -0.87
N LEU A 62 8.71 -2.07 -1.83
CA LEU A 62 10.09 -1.68 -1.64
C LEU A 62 10.43 -0.57 -2.62
N SER A 63 11.07 0.47 -2.12
CA SER A 63 11.47 1.63 -2.89
C SER A 63 12.82 2.17 -2.45
N LEU A 64 13.45 2.93 -3.33
CA LEU A 64 14.62 3.74 -3.04
C LEU A 64 14.24 5.20 -3.26
N ALA A 65 14.50 6.05 -2.27
CA ALA A 65 14.25 7.48 -2.35
C ALA A 65 15.50 8.27 -1.96
N PRO A 66 15.96 9.22 -2.77
CA PRO A 66 16.95 10.18 -2.32
C PRO A 66 16.30 11.07 -1.25
N ILE A 67 16.92 11.16 -0.08
CA ILE A 67 16.40 11.95 1.04
C ILE A 67 17.01 13.35 1.01
N ASP A 68 18.25 13.47 1.44
CA ASP A 68 19.01 14.70 1.44
C ASP A 68 20.51 14.41 1.58
N LYS A 69 21.35 15.44 1.54
CA LYS A 69 22.83 15.31 1.67
C LYS A 69 23.25 14.72 3.02
N ASN A 70 22.48 14.97 4.08
CA ASN A 70 22.81 14.54 5.44
C ASN A 70 22.37 13.09 5.70
N ASN A 71 21.26 12.66 5.12
CA ASN A 71 20.64 11.34 5.32
C ASN A 71 20.95 10.35 4.18
N GLY A 72 21.37 10.86 3.02
CA GLY A 72 21.70 10.03 1.86
C GLY A 72 20.49 9.43 1.17
N THR A 73 20.55 8.14 0.84
CA THR A 73 19.44 7.40 0.21
C THR A 73 18.66 6.62 1.25
N GLY A 74 17.35 6.68 1.20
CA GLY A 74 16.43 5.90 2.03
C GLY A 74 15.93 4.66 1.29
N ILE A 75 15.87 3.55 2.02
CA ILE A 75 15.09 2.38 1.62
C ILE A 75 13.72 2.54 2.25
N VAL A 76 12.69 2.60 1.42
CA VAL A 76 11.30 2.86 1.85
C VAL A 76 10.49 1.58 1.73
N PHE A 77 9.77 1.25 2.79
CA PHE A 77 8.83 0.13 2.86
C PHE A 77 7.40 0.68 2.98
N PRO A 78 6.71 0.94 1.85
CA PRO A 78 5.32 1.35 1.89
C PRO A 78 4.41 0.16 2.23
N LEU A 79 3.57 0.32 3.24
CA LEU A 79 2.54 -0.62 3.66
C LEU A 79 1.19 0.08 3.61
N MET A 80 0.21 -0.48 2.92
CA MET A 80 -1.11 0.15 2.80
C MET A 80 -2.25 -0.87 2.81
N ILE A 81 -3.40 -0.42 3.25
CA ILE A 81 -4.69 -1.07 3.06
C ILE A 81 -5.50 -0.21 2.09
N ASN A 82 -6.04 -0.83 1.05
CA ASN A 82 -6.82 -0.14 0.04
C ASN A 82 -8.22 -0.74 -0.07
N SER A 83 -9.19 0.11 -0.38
CA SER A 83 -10.54 -0.24 -0.79
C SER A 83 -10.71 0.08 -2.26
N LEU A 84 -10.99 -0.92 -3.07
CA LEU A 84 -11.33 -0.79 -4.48
C LEU A 84 -12.84 -0.82 -4.62
N ILE A 85 -13.43 0.26 -5.10
CA ILE A 85 -14.88 0.45 -5.23
C ILE A 85 -15.21 0.63 -6.70
N GLY A 86 -16.05 -0.23 -7.26
CA GLY A 86 -16.46 -0.13 -8.66
C GLY A 86 -16.98 -1.42 -9.23
N LYS A 87 -17.44 -1.34 -10.47
CA LYS A 87 -17.94 -2.48 -11.23
C LYS A 87 -17.05 -2.73 -12.43
N ASN A 88 -16.98 -3.99 -12.86
CA ASN A 88 -16.21 -4.43 -14.03
C ASN A 88 -14.73 -4.01 -13.92
N SER A 89 -14.24 -3.36 -14.97
CA SER A 89 -12.81 -3.00 -15.11
C SER A 89 -12.43 -1.66 -14.45
N HIS A 90 -13.40 -0.85 -14.03
CA HIS A 90 -13.19 0.51 -13.55
C HIS A 90 -13.39 0.58 -12.03
N LYS A 91 -12.38 1.00 -11.28
CA LYS A 91 -12.43 1.04 -9.83
C LYS A 91 -11.86 2.36 -9.30
N LEU A 92 -12.56 2.95 -8.35
CA LEU A 92 -12.05 3.97 -7.46
C LEU A 92 -11.19 3.27 -6.39
N GLU A 93 -9.99 3.73 -6.15
CA GLU A 93 -9.11 3.24 -5.11
C GLU A 93 -8.99 4.29 -3.99
N LEU A 94 -9.27 3.85 -2.76
CA LEU A 94 -9.06 4.63 -1.54
C LEU A 94 -8.11 3.85 -0.65
N GLY A 95 -7.04 4.47 -0.19
CA GLY A 95 -6.02 3.80 0.60
C GLY A 95 -5.54 4.61 1.80
N LEU A 96 -5.09 3.89 2.81
CA LEU A 96 -4.40 4.44 3.97
C LEU A 96 -3.23 3.52 4.32
N GLY A 97 -2.11 4.12 4.68
CA GLY A 97 -0.92 3.34 4.97
C GLY A 97 0.20 4.10 5.66
N GLN A 98 1.32 3.43 5.76
CA GLN A 98 2.52 3.91 6.41
C GLN A 98 3.74 3.61 5.53
N GLY A 99 4.56 4.60 5.28
CA GLY A 99 5.90 4.45 4.71
C GLY A 99 6.94 4.43 5.82
N ILE A 100 7.71 3.35 5.90
CA ILE A 100 8.83 3.22 6.82
C ILE A 100 10.10 3.40 6.01
N THR A 101 10.96 4.33 6.39
CA THR A 101 12.20 4.65 5.69
C THR A 101 13.40 4.45 6.59
N ILE A 102 14.37 3.69 6.12
CA ILE A 102 15.69 3.50 6.74
C ILE A 102 16.72 4.09 5.80
N THR A 103 17.53 5.02 6.28
CA THR A 103 18.53 5.69 5.44
C THR A 103 19.88 4.98 5.51
N THR A 104 20.69 5.19 4.49
CA THR A 104 22.08 4.66 4.44
C THR A 104 22.98 5.20 5.53
N LYS A 105 22.59 6.29 6.20
CA LYS A 105 23.32 6.88 7.34
C LYS A 105 22.70 6.55 8.70
N GLY A 106 21.76 5.59 8.75
CA GLY A 106 21.18 5.05 9.98
C GLY A 106 20.00 5.84 10.55
N SER A 107 19.49 6.87 9.85
CA SER A 107 18.27 7.58 10.27
C SER A 107 17.03 6.76 9.95
N PHE A 108 15.99 6.89 10.79
CA PHE A 108 14.71 6.23 10.63
C PHE A 108 13.59 7.28 10.53
N PHE A 109 12.72 7.12 9.53
CA PHE A 109 11.56 7.98 9.33
C PHE A 109 10.31 7.13 9.13
N ALA A 110 9.18 7.63 9.62
CA ALA A 110 7.88 7.06 9.34
C ALA A 110 6.92 8.17 8.87
N MET A 111 6.22 7.92 7.78
CA MET A 111 5.25 8.84 7.19
C MET A 111 3.93 8.13 6.96
N THR A 112 2.84 8.75 7.36
CA THR A 112 1.51 8.28 6.98
C THR A 112 1.23 8.68 5.53
N THR A 113 0.62 7.80 4.78
CA THR A 113 0.18 8.08 3.41
C THR A 113 -1.28 7.72 3.24
N ALA A 114 -2.03 8.60 2.60
CA ALA A 114 -3.34 8.29 2.07
C ALA A 114 -3.24 8.10 0.55
N ALA A 115 -4.23 7.48 -0.04
CA ALA A 115 -4.32 7.37 -1.49
C ALA A 115 -5.77 7.54 -1.95
N ILE A 116 -5.95 8.31 -3.00
CA ILE A 116 -7.17 8.35 -3.78
C ILE A 116 -6.80 8.22 -5.26
N GLY A 117 -7.46 7.32 -5.98
CA GLY A 117 -7.06 7.11 -7.36
C GLY A 117 -8.06 6.31 -8.18
N TYR A 118 -7.71 6.19 -9.43
CA TYR A 118 -8.43 5.40 -10.41
C TYR A 118 -7.60 4.19 -10.83
N ARG A 119 -8.23 3.03 -10.86
CA ARG A 119 -7.65 1.77 -11.31
C ARG A 119 -8.45 1.17 -12.44
N TYR A 120 -7.80 0.89 -13.55
CA TYR A 120 -8.33 0.09 -14.64
C TYR A 120 -7.78 -1.33 -14.55
N GLN A 121 -8.64 -2.30 -14.27
CA GLN A 121 -8.27 -3.71 -14.13
C GLN A 121 -9.33 -4.59 -14.79
N SER A 122 -9.07 -5.00 -16.01
CA SER A 122 -9.95 -5.90 -16.75
C SER A 122 -10.01 -7.29 -16.10
N GLU A 123 -11.20 -7.87 -16.02
CA GLU A 123 -11.40 -9.21 -15.46
C GLU A 123 -10.74 -10.30 -16.31
N ASN A 124 -10.70 -10.08 -17.63
CA ASN A 124 -10.14 -11.03 -18.60
C ASN A 124 -8.65 -10.82 -18.87
N LYS A 125 -8.06 -9.73 -18.37
CA LYS A 125 -6.64 -9.42 -18.59
C LYS A 125 -5.89 -9.44 -17.26
N LYS A 126 -4.66 -9.90 -17.29
CA LYS A 126 -3.79 -9.92 -16.11
C LYS A 126 -3.17 -8.55 -15.80
N TRP A 127 -3.12 -7.65 -16.77
CA TRP A 127 -2.55 -6.32 -16.62
C TRP A 127 -3.57 -5.34 -16.04
N PHE A 128 -3.10 -4.44 -15.16
CA PHE A 128 -3.86 -3.31 -14.68
C PHE A 128 -3.02 -2.03 -14.68
N TYR A 129 -3.70 -0.91 -14.75
CA TYR A 129 -3.13 0.43 -14.73
C TYR A 129 -3.78 1.23 -13.60
N ARG A 130 -3.00 2.10 -12.98
CA ARG A 130 -3.46 2.89 -11.85
C ARG A 130 -2.87 4.29 -11.88
N VAL A 131 -3.70 5.28 -11.57
CA VAL A 131 -3.31 6.66 -11.31
C VAL A 131 -3.79 7.02 -9.92
N THR A 132 -2.90 7.51 -9.06
CA THR A 132 -3.23 7.84 -7.67
C THR A 132 -2.68 9.20 -7.29
N TYR A 133 -3.42 9.90 -6.45
CA TYR A 133 -2.92 11.00 -5.64
C TYR A 133 -2.62 10.45 -4.25
N THR A 134 -1.39 10.70 -3.75
CA THR A 134 -0.87 10.07 -2.53
C THR A 134 -0.13 11.09 -1.67
N PRO A 135 -0.83 11.90 -0.86
CA PRO A 135 -0.18 12.81 0.08
C PRO A 135 0.61 12.01 1.13
N LEU A 136 1.86 12.41 1.34
CA LEU A 136 2.73 11.89 2.39
C LEU A 136 2.72 12.87 3.58
N ILE A 137 2.40 12.39 4.76
CA ILE A 137 2.25 13.18 5.96
C ILE A 137 3.33 12.77 6.95
N SER A 138 4.27 13.68 7.21
CA SER A 138 5.27 13.57 8.27
C SER A 138 4.72 14.18 9.55
N TYR A 139 4.94 13.52 10.70
CA TYR A 139 4.43 13.98 12.00
C TYR A 139 5.39 13.68 13.17
N LEU A 140 6.52 12.98 12.92
CA LEU A 140 7.44 12.59 14.01
C LEU A 140 8.42 13.69 14.40
N VAL A 141 8.82 14.53 13.47
CA VAL A 141 9.77 15.63 13.72
C VAL A 141 9.06 16.95 13.49
N ASP A 142 8.62 17.18 12.25
CA ASP A 142 7.85 18.35 11.86
C ASP A 142 6.60 17.91 11.09
N PHE A 143 5.50 18.60 11.30
CA PHE A 143 4.28 18.35 10.54
C PHE A 143 4.43 18.92 9.14
N GLN A 144 4.54 18.03 8.15
CA GLN A 144 4.65 18.39 6.75
C GLN A 144 3.74 17.49 5.90
N ILE A 145 3.14 18.07 4.88
CA ILE A 145 2.36 17.35 3.88
C ILE A 145 3.05 17.53 2.53
N GLN A 146 3.51 16.44 1.95
CA GLN A 146 4.09 16.42 0.61
C GLN A 146 3.05 15.87 -0.37
N GLN A 147 2.80 16.64 -1.44
CA GLN A 147 1.83 16.28 -2.47
C GLN A 147 2.51 15.38 -3.51
N TRP A 148 2.04 14.15 -3.64
CA TRP A 148 2.55 13.18 -4.61
C TRP A 148 1.44 12.63 -5.48
N GLY A 149 1.78 12.30 -6.74
CA GLY A 149 0.90 11.55 -7.64
C GLY A 149 1.65 10.34 -8.15
N GLY A 150 0.99 9.18 -8.20
CA GLY A 150 1.58 7.92 -8.63
C GLY A 150 0.96 7.38 -9.91
N LEU A 151 1.80 6.83 -10.78
CA LEU A 151 1.41 6.03 -11.94
C LEU A 151 1.89 4.61 -11.72
N SER A 152 1.02 3.62 -11.94
CA SER A 152 1.39 2.23 -11.77
C SER A 152 0.94 1.37 -12.93
N ILE A 153 1.78 0.38 -13.24
CA ILE A 153 1.45 -0.74 -14.10
C ILE A 153 1.68 -2.04 -13.33
N GLY A 154 0.70 -2.92 -13.36
CA GLY A 154 0.77 -4.15 -12.59
C GLY A 154 0.27 -5.38 -13.33
N TYR A 155 0.66 -6.52 -12.79
CA TYR A 155 0.32 -7.83 -13.30
C TYR A 155 -0.29 -8.71 -12.21
N THR A 156 -1.43 -9.30 -12.49
CA THR A 156 -2.14 -10.22 -11.61
C THR A 156 -1.57 -11.63 -11.78
N LEU A 157 -1.02 -12.18 -10.72
CA LEU A 157 -0.35 -13.49 -10.72
C LEU A 157 -1.35 -14.65 -10.75
N ASN A 158 -2.43 -14.54 -9.97
CA ASN A 158 -3.45 -15.56 -9.85
C ASN A 158 -4.83 -14.97 -10.15
N ASN A 159 -5.47 -15.46 -11.20
CA ASN A 159 -6.77 -15.01 -11.69
C ASN A 159 -7.79 -16.14 -11.59
N ASN A 160 -7.81 -16.88 -10.48
CA ASN A 160 -8.84 -17.89 -10.24
C ASN A 160 -10.19 -17.18 -9.98
N VAL A 161 -10.72 -16.52 -10.99
CA VAL A 161 -12.13 -16.15 -11.05
C VAL A 161 -12.83 -17.28 -11.79
N LYS A 162 -13.33 -18.24 -11.03
CA LYS A 162 -14.41 -19.12 -11.50
C LYS A 162 -15.72 -18.42 -11.30
#